data_4ab75d4d7ee1d7390acf7e1ebc080b21
#
_entry.id   4ab75d4d7ee1d7390acf7e1ebc080b21
#
_cell.length_a   1.000
_cell.length_b   1.000
_cell.length_c   1.000
_cell.angle_alpha   90.00
_cell.angle_beta   90.00
_cell.angle_gamma   90.00
#
_symmetry.space_group_name_H-M   'P 1'
#
loop_
_entity.id
_entity.type
_entity.pdbx_description
1 polymer ?
#
loop_
_entity_poly.entity_id
_entity_poly.type
_entity_poly.pdbx_seq_one_letter_code
_entity_poly.pdbx_strand_id
1 'polypeptide(L)'
;FERIGYCIIVSKTTLMRRLVLDISLAPNSHFFITDSSGRIIASNTQSDIGGFYEEVFPGVRQGNQEVIAQERHIGGAGLSIYSYISPGDLTNDMLPTLQDGLLIGVGSVLLLLGASMLFMSGMMKNVTKLVNFLRSMRSMGEIHQRVNIHSKNEVGLIAENVDQMLDQIDSMTHEILEAQSKLYTAEIRQKQMELSMLQSQINPHFLYNTLNCMAGIGLAYDVPEVVTIASAMSKIFRYCIKGPDQVELRQELECVQEYLKIMDIRYRGKFTYEIQVDPQLLGKMIPKMLLQPIVENALYHGIEQKKGRSPLYIGGCMGDDAVEIIVRDGGKGMDAETLDRLRQSLDHSQQEDSHRKSIGLSNIHSRIQLLYGRQYGLAV
;
A
#
# COMPACT_ATOMS: atom_id res chain seq x y z
N PHE A 1 -84.83 90.41 -4.69
CA PHE A 1 -83.59 90.96 -4.17
C PHE A 1 -83.01 91.91 -5.20
N GLU A 2 -82.96 93.20 -4.94
CA GLU A 2 -82.27 94.19 -5.75
C GLU A 2 -80.77 94.03 -5.63
N ARG A 3 -80.04 94.04 -6.73
CA ARG A 3 -78.58 94.02 -6.73
C ARG A 3 -78.06 95.35 -6.25
N ILE A 4 -77.37 95.36 -5.08
CA ILE A 4 -76.91 96.58 -4.40
C ILE A 4 -75.52 96.99 -4.90
N GLY A 5 -74.79 96.18 -5.57
CA GLY A 5 -73.48 96.52 -6.08
C GLY A 5 -72.66 95.31 -6.57
N TYR A 6 -71.49 95.55 -7.15
CA TYR A 6 -70.49 94.55 -7.60
C TYR A 6 -69.25 94.68 -6.72
N CYS A 7 -68.78 93.51 -6.28
CA CYS A 7 -67.47 93.48 -5.61
C CYS A 7 -66.46 92.85 -6.59
N ILE A 8 -65.42 93.59 -6.93
CA ILE A 8 -64.35 93.06 -7.84
C ILE A 8 -63.16 92.76 -6.95
N ILE A 9 -62.80 91.50 -6.86
CA ILE A 9 -61.59 91.10 -6.18
C ILE A 9 -60.49 90.88 -7.26
N VAL A 10 -59.50 91.70 -7.24
CA VAL A 10 -58.32 91.59 -8.13
C VAL A 10 -57.18 90.91 -7.32
N SER A 11 -56.89 89.67 -7.79
CA SER A 11 -55.77 88.91 -7.25
C SER A 11 -54.59 88.93 -8.23
N LYS A 12 -53.33 89.04 -7.68
CA LYS A 12 -52.16 88.93 -8.55
C LYS A 12 -52.02 87.47 -9.01
N THR A 13 -51.83 87.25 -10.27
CA THR A 13 -51.62 85.90 -10.91
C THR A 13 -50.28 85.27 -10.46
N THR A 14 -49.46 86.04 -9.72
CA THR A 14 -48.12 85.53 -9.22
C THR A 14 -48.22 84.36 -8.29
N LEU A 15 -49.35 84.13 -7.60
CA LEU A 15 -49.54 82.99 -6.71
C LEU A 15 -49.80 81.68 -7.47
N MET A 16 -50.73 81.76 -8.47
CA MET A 16 -51.05 80.68 -9.36
C MET A 16 -49.82 80.28 -10.21
N ARG A 17 -49.04 81.32 -10.62
CA ARG A 17 -47.83 81.08 -11.38
C ARG A 17 -46.76 80.31 -10.56
N ARG A 18 -46.57 80.59 -9.27
CA ARG A 18 -45.67 79.85 -8.39
C ARG A 18 -46.11 78.40 -8.28
N LEU A 19 -47.37 78.11 -8.10
CA LEU A 19 -47.87 76.76 -8.02
C LEU A 19 -47.62 75.97 -9.29
N VAL A 20 -47.72 76.63 -10.47
CA VAL A 20 -47.49 75.97 -11.78
C VAL A 20 -46.00 75.80 -12.05
N LEU A 21 -45.13 76.75 -11.64
CA LEU A 21 -43.67 76.63 -11.84
C LEU A 21 -43.05 75.53 -10.98
N ASP A 22 -43.60 75.24 -9.80
CA ASP A 22 -43.11 74.19 -8.92
C ASP A 22 -43.53 72.75 -9.38
N ILE A 23 -44.43 72.64 -10.40
CA ILE A 23 -44.85 71.37 -10.99
C ILE A 23 -43.98 71.14 -12.24
N SER A 24 -42.73 70.74 -12.06
CA SER A 24 -41.87 70.29 -13.14
C SER A 24 -41.86 68.77 -13.16
N LEU A 25 -42.67 68.14 -13.97
CA LEU A 25 -42.76 66.68 -14.10
C LEU A 25 -41.74 66.09 -15.08
N ALA A 26 -41.39 66.86 -16.12
CA ALA A 26 -40.39 66.50 -17.14
C ALA A 26 -39.92 67.79 -17.86
N PRO A 27 -38.71 67.79 -18.49
CA PRO A 27 -38.13 68.99 -19.12
C PRO A 27 -39.01 69.68 -20.21
N ASN A 28 -39.76 68.89 -20.96
CA ASN A 28 -40.62 69.35 -22.04
C ASN A 28 -42.12 69.20 -21.69
N SER A 29 -42.46 69.12 -20.41
CA SER A 29 -43.83 69.04 -19.99
C SER A 29 -44.44 70.46 -19.93
N HIS A 30 -45.65 70.59 -20.47
CA HIS A 30 -46.41 71.85 -20.39
C HIS A 30 -47.56 71.69 -19.41
N PHE A 31 -47.65 72.66 -18.53
CA PHE A 31 -48.68 72.69 -17.52
C PHE A 31 -49.28 74.12 -17.48
N PHE A 32 -50.57 74.24 -17.73
CA PHE A 32 -51.18 75.57 -17.71
C PHE A 32 -52.62 75.52 -17.21
N ILE A 33 -53.08 76.67 -16.75
CA ILE A 33 -54.45 76.94 -16.24
C ILE A 33 -55.14 77.94 -17.17
N THR A 34 -56.30 77.63 -17.59
CA THR A 34 -57.14 78.57 -18.43
C THR A 34 -58.36 79.06 -17.67
N ASP A 35 -58.87 80.16 -18.09
CA ASP A 35 -60.19 80.68 -17.69
C ASP A 35 -61.35 80.04 -18.54
N SER A 36 -62.57 80.39 -18.25
CA SER A 36 -63.78 79.96 -18.95
C SER A 36 -63.82 80.33 -20.45
N SER A 37 -62.98 81.28 -20.89
CA SER A 37 -62.84 81.72 -22.29
C SER A 37 -61.76 80.97 -23.04
N GLY A 38 -60.97 80.10 -22.34
CA GLY A 38 -59.85 79.38 -22.89
C GLY A 38 -58.54 80.17 -22.92
N ARG A 39 -58.46 81.31 -22.22
CA ARG A 39 -57.29 82.14 -22.12
C ARG A 39 -56.35 81.59 -21.02
N ILE A 40 -55.06 81.45 -21.31
CA ILE A 40 -54.04 80.92 -20.36
C ILE A 40 -53.73 82.00 -19.33
N ILE A 41 -54.09 81.78 -18.07
CA ILE A 41 -53.88 82.68 -16.95
C ILE A 41 -52.59 82.34 -16.13
N ALA A 42 -52.15 81.05 -16.23
CA ALA A 42 -50.89 80.62 -15.66
C ALA A 42 -50.31 79.47 -16.48
N SER A 43 -49.02 79.47 -16.71
CA SER A 43 -48.27 78.42 -17.41
C SER A 43 -46.90 78.23 -16.80
N ASN A 44 -46.29 77.03 -16.90
CA ASN A 44 -44.91 76.80 -16.60
C ASN A 44 -43.97 77.43 -17.64
N THR A 45 -44.49 77.75 -18.82
CA THR A 45 -43.77 78.48 -19.88
C THR A 45 -44.27 79.93 -19.94
N GLN A 46 -43.42 80.89 -19.76
CA GLN A 46 -43.82 82.34 -19.60
C GLN A 46 -44.37 82.89 -20.90
N SER A 47 -44.00 82.43 -22.10
CA SER A 47 -44.48 82.89 -23.40
C SER A 47 -45.96 82.57 -23.64
N ASP A 48 -46.51 81.60 -22.96
CA ASP A 48 -47.88 81.09 -23.24
C ASP A 48 -48.95 81.87 -22.48
N ILE A 49 -48.54 82.69 -21.47
CA ILE A 49 -49.47 83.39 -20.62
C ILE A 49 -50.14 84.53 -21.40
N GLY A 50 -51.46 84.53 -21.39
CA GLY A 50 -52.30 85.52 -22.07
C GLY A 50 -52.74 85.14 -23.45
N GLY A 51 -52.18 84.12 -24.04
CA GLY A 51 -52.64 83.48 -25.27
C GLY A 51 -53.86 82.58 -25.05
N PHE A 52 -54.49 82.16 -26.12
CA PHE A 52 -55.57 81.17 -26.09
C PHE A 52 -54.92 79.75 -26.21
N TYR A 53 -55.38 78.80 -25.43
CA TYR A 53 -54.72 77.47 -25.39
C TYR A 53 -54.81 76.77 -26.77
N GLU A 54 -55.91 77.08 -27.57
CA GLU A 54 -56.05 76.53 -28.92
C GLU A 54 -55.02 77.06 -29.92
N GLU A 55 -54.46 78.28 -29.69
CA GLU A 55 -53.47 78.91 -30.54
C GLU A 55 -52.06 78.48 -30.12
N VAL A 56 -51.85 78.33 -28.83
CA VAL A 56 -50.52 77.98 -28.23
C VAL A 56 -50.24 76.47 -28.40
N PHE A 57 -51.29 75.64 -28.34
CA PHE A 57 -51.15 74.18 -28.47
C PHE A 57 -52.15 73.63 -29.62
N PRO A 58 -51.97 74.04 -30.83
CA PRO A 58 -52.87 73.61 -31.93
C PRO A 58 -52.76 72.09 -32.20
N GLY A 59 -51.66 71.46 -31.84
CA GLY A 59 -51.41 70.02 -32.06
C GLY A 59 -52.20 69.09 -31.17
N VAL A 60 -52.75 69.59 -30.05
CA VAL A 60 -53.42 68.72 -29.07
C VAL A 60 -54.74 68.17 -29.59
N ARG A 61 -55.42 68.89 -30.54
CA ARG A 61 -56.66 68.44 -31.17
C ARG A 61 -56.46 67.67 -32.46
N GLN A 62 -55.26 67.67 -33.07
CA GLN A 62 -55.02 67.04 -34.36
C GLN A 62 -54.17 65.75 -34.29
N GLY A 63 -54.20 65.00 -33.23
CA GLY A 63 -53.93 63.59 -33.19
C GLY A 63 -52.55 63.08 -33.71
N ASN A 64 -51.51 63.91 -33.89
CA ASN A 64 -50.30 63.51 -34.57
C ASN A 64 -49.04 63.65 -33.76
N GLN A 65 -49.10 63.87 -32.44
CA GLN A 65 -48.04 63.71 -31.51
C GLN A 65 -48.46 62.82 -30.33
N GLU A 66 -47.69 61.81 -30.07
CA GLU A 66 -47.83 60.99 -28.87
C GLU A 66 -47.55 61.84 -27.63
N VAL A 67 -48.62 62.56 -27.18
CA VAL A 67 -48.56 63.37 -25.95
C VAL A 67 -49.63 62.87 -25.01
N ILE A 68 -49.27 62.59 -23.77
CA ILE A 68 -50.26 62.30 -22.74
C ILE A 68 -50.89 63.62 -22.28
N ALA A 69 -52.12 63.88 -22.71
CA ALA A 69 -52.83 65.08 -22.31
C ALA A 69 -53.89 64.77 -21.27
N GLN A 70 -53.90 65.50 -20.23
CA GLN A 70 -54.92 65.41 -19.17
C GLN A 70 -55.57 66.79 -18.94
N GLU A 71 -56.83 66.83 -19.01
CA GLU A 71 -57.68 68.04 -18.74
C GLU A 71 -58.50 67.79 -17.47
N ARG A 72 -58.56 68.77 -16.60
CA ARG A 72 -59.36 68.75 -15.39
C ARG A 72 -60.02 70.08 -15.14
N HIS A 73 -61.40 70.09 -15.14
CA HIS A 73 -62.16 71.28 -14.75
C HIS A 73 -62.27 71.47 -13.24
N ILE A 74 -62.01 72.68 -12.75
CA ILE A 74 -62.16 73.03 -11.34
C ILE A 74 -63.61 73.61 -11.20
N GLY A 75 -64.49 72.79 -10.62
CA GLY A 75 -65.89 73.15 -10.41
C GLY A 75 -66.04 74.40 -9.52
N GLY A 76 -66.87 75.37 -9.96
CA GLY A 76 -67.16 76.59 -9.23
C GLY A 76 -66.27 77.79 -9.51
N ALA A 77 -65.06 77.60 -10.10
CA ALA A 77 -64.10 78.67 -10.40
C ALA A 77 -64.07 79.07 -11.91
N GLY A 78 -64.68 78.26 -12.78
CA GLY A 78 -64.58 78.43 -14.24
C GLY A 78 -63.15 78.30 -14.79
N LEU A 79 -62.34 77.49 -14.14
CA LEU A 79 -60.91 77.26 -14.46
C LEU A 79 -60.73 75.83 -14.96
N SER A 80 -59.87 75.65 -15.97
CA SER A 80 -59.41 74.32 -16.39
C SER A 80 -57.90 74.18 -16.28
N ILE A 81 -57.48 73.03 -15.87
CA ILE A 81 -56.03 72.66 -15.75
C ILE A 81 -55.75 71.71 -16.89
N TYR A 82 -54.64 71.99 -17.58
CA TYR A 82 -54.14 71.15 -18.67
C TYR A 82 -52.74 70.74 -18.35
N SER A 83 -52.40 69.42 -18.54
CA SER A 83 -51.05 68.92 -18.45
C SER A 83 -50.75 68.10 -19.71
N TYR A 84 -49.61 68.38 -20.33
CA TYR A 84 -49.09 67.70 -21.49
C TYR A 84 -47.67 67.13 -21.16
N ILE A 85 -47.56 65.83 -21.32
CA ILE A 85 -46.29 65.15 -21.03
C ILE A 85 -45.91 64.32 -22.27
N SER A 86 -44.71 64.55 -22.77
CA SER A 86 -44.17 63.70 -23.87
C SER A 86 -43.75 62.32 -23.34
N PRO A 87 -44.27 61.23 -23.92
CA PRO A 87 -43.84 59.89 -23.55
C PRO A 87 -42.32 59.67 -23.70
N GLY A 88 -41.72 60.39 -24.69
CA GLY A 88 -40.26 60.30 -24.93
C GLY A 88 -39.42 60.82 -23.75
N ASP A 89 -39.91 61.83 -23.02
CA ASP A 89 -39.23 62.38 -21.85
C ASP A 89 -39.27 61.42 -20.66
N LEU A 90 -40.39 60.71 -20.50
CA LEU A 90 -40.51 59.66 -19.47
C LEU A 90 -39.63 58.46 -19.75
N THR A 91 -39.46 58.08 -21.04
CA THR A 91 -38.62 56.95 -21.40
C THR A 91 -37.13 57.26 -21.39
N ASN A 92 -36.76 58.52 -21.75
CA ASN A 92 -35.35 58.92 -21.74
C ASN A 92 -34.72 58.91 -20.33
N ASP A 93 -35.46 59.28 -19.30
CA ASP A 93 -35.02 59.23 -17.92
C ASP A 93 -34.98 57.83 -17.32
N MET A 94 -35.79 56.90 -17.90
CA MET A 94 -35.81 55.50 -17.46
C MET A 94 -34.68 54.63 -18.12
N LEU A 95 -34.27 54.97 -19.34
CA LEU A 95 -33.28 54.18 -20.10
C LEU A 95 -31.93 54.07 -19.35
N PRO A 96 -31.27 55.09 -18.85
CA PRO A 96 -30.02 54.99 -18.12
C PRO A 96 -30.16 54.16 -16.83
N THR A 97 -31.30 54.32 -16.12
CA THR A 97 -31.55 53.54 -14.87
C THR A 97 -31.70 52.02 -15.18
N LEU A 98 -32.35 51.70 -16.30
CA LEU A 98 -32.45 50.28 -16.73
C LEU A 98 -31.12 49.70 -17.20
N GLN A 99 -30.27 50.50 -17.86
CA GLN A 99 -28.95 50.08 -18.29
C GLN A 99 -28.03 49.82 -17.06
N ASP A 100 -28.03 50.74 -16.08
CA ASP A 100 -27.25 50.58 -14.84
C ASP A 100 -27.73 49.36 -14.05
N GLY A 101 -29.04 49.14 -13.95
CA GLY A 101 -29.65 47.97 -13.31
C GLY A 101 -29.23 46.65 -13.99
N LEU A 102 -29.21 46.65 -15.32
CA LEU A 102 -28.80 45.48 -16.10
C LEU A 102 -27.30 45.18 -15.95
N LEU A 103 -26.43 46.22 -15.97
CA LEU A 103 -24.99 46.08 -15.74
C LEU A 103 -24.69 45.52 -14.33
N ILE A 104 -25.36 46.06 -13.30
CA ILE A 104 -25.20 45.55 -11.92
C ILE A 104 -25.71 44.11 -11.82
N GLY A 105 -26.85 43.82 -12.48
CA GLY A 105 -27.40 42.46 -12.52
C GLY A 105 -26.46 41.46 -13.19
N VAL A 106 -25.94 41.76 -14.37
CA VAL A 106 -24.95 40.91 -15.06
C VAL A 106 -23.66 40.79 -14.27
N GLY A 107 -23.15 41.90 -13.72
CA GLY A 107 -21.96 41.92 -12.89
C GLY A 107 -22.08 41.02 -11.61
N SER A 108 -23.25 41.08 -10.97
CA SER A 108 -23.52 40.22 -9.79
C SER A 108 -23.60 38.73 -10.15
N VAL A 109 -24.22 38.39 -11.26
CA VAL A 109 -24.29 36.99 -11.75
C VAL A 109 -22.89 36.48 -12.11
N LEU A 110 -22.09 37.26 -12.82
CA LEU A 110 -20.69 36.89 -13.14
C LEU A 110 -19.84 36.70 -11.88
N LEU A 111 -20.00 37.57 -10.90
CA LEU A 111 -19.29 37.46 -9.62
C LEU A 111 -19.68 36.19 -8.86
N LEU A 112 -20.98 35.88 -8.79
CA LEU A 112 -21.48 34.64 -8.16
C LEU A 112 -20.99 33.39 -8.90
N LEU A 113 -20.98 33.40 -10.23
CA LEU A 113 -20.46 32.30 -11.03
C LEU A 113 -18.95 32.10 -10.80
N GLY A 114 -18.18 33.20 -10.76
CA GLY A 114 -16.75 33.16 -10.46
C GLY A 114 -16.46 32.63 -9.05
N ALA A 115 -17.19 33.10 -8.06
CA ALA A 115 -17.07 32.62 -6.68
C ALA A 115 -17.45 31.13 -6.55
N SER A 116 -18.53 30.70 -7.22
CA SER A 116 -18.97 29.31 -7.28
C SER A 116 -17.92 28.41 -7.94
N MET A 117 -17.31 28.86 -9.03
CA MET A 117 -16.27 28.11 -9.74
C MET A 117 -15.00 27.95 -8.90
N LEU A 118 -14.58 28.99 -8.17
CA LEU A 118 -13.45 28.93 -7.24
C LEU A 118 -13.73 27.96 -6.08
N PHE A 119 -14.90 28.05 -5.49
CA PHE A 119 -15.32 27.14 -4.41
C PHE A 119 -15.36 25.68 -4.88
N MET A 120 -16.00 25.42 -6.03
CA MET A 120 -16.09 24.09 -6.64
C MET A 120 -14.69 23.52 -6.94
N SER A 121 -13.78 24.33 -7.50
CA SER A 121 -12.43 23.87 -7.84
C SER A 121 -11.62 23.48 -6.59
N GLY A 122 -11.76 24.22 -5.49
CA GLY A 122 -11.13 23.89 -4.22
C GLY A 122 -11.63 22.57 -3.63
N MET A 123 -12.95 22.38 -3.66
CA MET A 123 -13.60 21.16 -3.17
C MET A 123 -13.24 19.93 -4.00
N MET A 124 -13.24 20.07 -5.34
CA MET A 124 -12.89 19.00 -6.28
C MET A 124 -11.45 18.54 -6.16
N LYS A 125 -10.51 19.42 -5.83
CA LYS A 125 -9.10 19.03 -5.58
C LYS A 125 -8.97 18.03 -4.45
N ASN A 126 -9.66 18.24 -3.34
CA ASN A 126 -9.60 17.35 -2.18
C ASN A 126 -10.27 15.99 -2.47
N VAL A 127 -11.42 16.02 -3.18
CA VAL A 127 -12.10 14.78 -3.62
C VAL A 127 -11.20 13.98 -4.58
N THR A 128 -10.61 14.64 -5.57
CA THR A 128 -9.71 13.99 -6.53
C THR A 128 -8.48 13.39 -5.83
N LYS A 129 -7.90 14.11 -4.86
CA LYS A 129 -6.79 13.62 -4.06
C LYS A 129 -7.17 12.35 -3.29
N LEU A 130 -8.33 12.35 -2.63
CA LEU A 130 -8.84 11.19 -1.90
C LEU A 130 -9.07 9.98 -2.83
N VAL A 131 -9.75 10.21 -3.98
CA VAL A 131 -10.01 9.14 -4.96
C VAL A 131 -8.72 8.56 -5.53
N ASN A 132 -7.75 9.42 -5.87
CA ASN A 132 -6.45 8.96 -6.39
C ASN A 132 -5.68 8.17 -5.31
N PHE A 133 -5.71 8.61 -4.06
CA PHE A 133 -5.13 7.88 -2.95
C PHE A 133 -5.77 6.49 -2.79
N LEU A 134 -7.10 6.39 -2.78
CA LEU A 134 -7.80 5.11 -2.68
C LEU A 134 -7.54 4.19 -3.89
N ARG A 135 -7.29 4.77 -5.07
CA ARG A 135 -6.89 4.00 -6.26
C ARG A 135 -5.45 3.48 -6.19
N SER A 136 -4.53 4.27 -5.62
CA SER A 136 -3.13 3.86 -5.46
C SER A 136 -2.96 2.73 -4.44
N MET A 137 -3.86 2.60 -3.46
CA MET A 137 -3.86 1.55 -2.44
C MET A 137 -4.11 0.11 -2.96
N ARG A 138 -3.94 -0.14 -4.24
CA ARG A 138 -4.15 -1.46 -4.86
C ARG A 138 -3.04 -2.48 -4.50
N SER A 139 -1.94 -2.02 -3.94
CA SER A 139 -0.79 -2.83 -3.56
C SER A 139 -0.61 -2.83 -2.05
N MET A 140 -0.40 -4.01 -1.45
CA MET A 140 -0.18 -4.19 0.00
C MET A 140 0.99 -3.37 0.57
N GLY A 141 1.91 -2.89 -0.28
CA GLY A 141 3.08 -2.09 0.15
C GLY A 141 2.77 -0.63 0.49
N GLU A 142 1.56 -0.14 0.22
CA GLU A 142 1.21 1.28 0.38
C GLU A 142 0.31 1.57 1.61
N ILE A 143 0.03 0.56 2.43
CA ILE A 143 -0.86 0.67 3.62
C ILE A 143 -0.32 1.68 4.66
N HIS A 144 0.99 1.93 4.69
CA HIS A 144 1.61 2.91 5.60
C HIS A 144 1.41 4.36 5.19
N GLN A 145 0.92 4.63 3.99
CA GLN A 145 0.61 5.99 3.55
C GLN A 145 -0.71 6.46 4.14
N ARG A 146 -0.84 7.78 4.38
CA ARG A 146 -2.05 8.42 4.90
C ARG A 146 -2.55 9.45 3.90
N VAL A 147 -3.87 9.63 3.87
CA VAL A 147 -4.53 10.59 2.97
C VAL A 147 -4.09 12.02 3.29
N ASN A 148 -3.98 12.35 4.58
CA ASN A 148 -3.51 13.63 5.12
C ASN A 148 -4.21 14.85 4.47
N ILE A 149 -5.54 14.81 4.39
CA ILE A 149 -6.38 15.91 3.92
C ILE A 149 -6.96 16.62 5.14
N HIS A 150 -6.42 17.81 5.45
CA HIS A 150 -6.95 18.67 6.51
C HIS A 150 -8.02 19.61 5.92
N SER A 151 -9.28 19.23 5.98
CA SER A 151 -10.41 20.05 5.56
C SER A 151 -11.50 19.99 6.62
N LYS A 152 -12.19 21.13 6.88
CA LYS A 152 -13.27 21.20 7.87
C LYS A 152 -14.63 20.77 7.30
N ASN A 153 -14.67 20.22 6.11
CA ASN A 153 -15.89 19.73 5.45
C ASN A 153 -15.99 18.19 5.50
N GLU A 154 -17.05 17.66 4.88
CA GLU A 154 -17.34 16.23 4.82
C GLU A 154 -16.19 15.40 4.20
N VAL A 155 -15.45 15.99 3.25
CA VAL A 155 -14.29 15.33 2.63
C VAL A 155 -13.16 15.15 3.65
N GLY A 156 -12.96 16.13 4.54
CA GLY A 156 -12.00 16.02 5.63
C GLY A 156 -12.38 14.92 6.63
N LEU A 157 -13.68 14.82 6.99
CA LEU A 157 -14.17 13.77 7.87
C LEU A 157 -13.99 12.38 7.26
N ILE A 158 -14.27 12.22 5.96
CA ILE A 158 -14.05 10.94 5.25
C ILE A 158 -12.56 10.60 5.26
N ALA A 159 -11.67 11.57 4.98
CA ALA A 159 -10.24 11.35 4.98
C ALA A 159 -9.72 10.89 6.36
N GLU A 160 -10.20 11.51 7.44
CA GLU A 160 -9.85 11.12 8.81
C GLU A 160 -10.33 9.70 9.15
N ASN A 161 -11.55 9.34 8.77
CA ASN A 161 -12.06 7.98 8.96
C ASN A 161 -11.25 6.95 8.15
N VAL A 162 -10.83 7.29 6.93
CA VAL A 162 -9.96 6.43 6.11
C VAL A 162 -8.61 6.25 6.79
N ASP A 163 -7.99 7.33 7.29
CA ASP A 163 -6.72 7.26 8.00
C ASP A 163 -6.83 6.41 9.29
N GLN A 164 -7.93 6.53 10.06
CA GLN A 164 -8.20 5.67 11.22
C GLN A 164 -8.37 4.19 10.85
N MET A 165 -9.07 3.90 9.74
CA MET A 165 -9.19 2.52 9.24
C MET A 165 -7.83 1.95 8.85
N LEU A 166 -6.96 2.76 8.24
CA LEU A 166 -5.61 2.34 7.89
C LEU A 166 -4.74 2.08 9.12
N ASP A 167 -4.86 2.90 10.16
CA ASP A 167 -4.18 2.67 11.44
C ASP A 167 -4.63 1.35 12.09
N GLN A 168 -5.93 1.04 12.02
CA GLN A 168 -6.45 -0.24 12.52
C GLN A 168 -5.93 -1.44 11.71
N ILE A 169 -5.92 -1.33 10.37
CA ILE A 169 -5.39 -2.39 9.49
C ILE A 169 -3.90 -2.62 9.77
N ASP A 170 -3.13 -1.56 9.94
CA ASP A 170 -1.69 -1.64 10.24
C ASP A 170 -1.45 -2.34 11.59
N SER A 171 -2.18 -1.94 12.63
CA SER A 171 -2.14 -2.58 13.94
C SER A 171 -2.53 -4.07 13.87
N MET A 172 -3.65 -4.40 13.20
CA MET A 172 -4.09 -5.79 13.04
C MET A 172 -3.08 -6.63 12.25
N THR A 173 -2.47 -6.05 11.21
CA THR A 173 -1.45 -6.74 10.40
C THR A 173 -0.22 -7.06 11.26
N HIS A 174 0.21 -6.11 12.10
CA HIS A 174 1.32 -6.33 13.03
C HIS A 174 1.01 -7.42 14.05
N GLU A 175 -0.20 -7.40 14.64
CA GLU A 175 -0.64 -8.44 15.58
C GLU A 175 -0.69 -9.82 14.93
N ILE A 176 -1.18 -9.93 13.69
CA ILE A 176 -1.24 -11.19 12.93
C ILE A 176 0.18 -11.73 12.68
N LEU A 177 1.11 -10.87 12.23
CA LEU A 177 2.50 -11.26 12.00
C LEU A 177 3.18 -11.73 13.29
N GLU A 178 2.95 -11.04 14.39
CA GLU A 178 3.48 -11.44 15.70
C GLU A 178 2.89 -12.78 16.16
N ALA A 179 1.57 -12.95 16.01
CA ALA A 179 0.90 -14.21 16.35
C ALA A 179 1.41 -15.38 15.48
N GLN A 180 1.58 -15.16 14.16
CA GLN A 180 2.17 -16.16 13.27
C GLN A 180 3.59 -16.54 13.68
N SER A 181 4.43 -15.56 13.98
CA SER A 181 5.81 -15.79 14.46
C SER A 181 5.84 -16.64 15.73
N LYS A 182 4.93 -16.35 16.69
CA LYS A 182 4.78 -17.14 17.91
C LYS A 182 4.32 -18.57 17.61
N LEU A 183 3.36 -18.76 16.71
CA LEU A 183 2.89 -20.08 16.30
C LEU A 183 4.01 -20.90 15.63
N TYR A 184 4.75 -20.34 14.68
CA TYR A 184 5.88 -21.05 14.06
C TYR A 184 6.96 -21.41 15.06
N THR A 185 7.27 -20.51 16.00
CA THR A 185 8.24 -20.80 17.07
C THR A 185 7.77 -21.92 17.98
N ALA A 186 6.48 -21.95 18.32
CA ALA A 186 5.89 -23.00 19.14
C ALA A 186 5.89 -24.34 18.40
N GLU A 187 5.55 -24.35 17.11
CA GLU A 187 5.57 -25.57 16.29
C GLU A 187 6.98 -26.15 16.14
N ILE A 188 7.98 -25.30 15.89
CA ILE A 188 9.39 -25.73 15.84
C ILE A 188 9.80 -26.33 17.18
N ARG A 189 9.46 -25.69 18.31
CA ARG A 189 9.74 -26.24 19.64
C ARG A 189 9.05 -27.57 19.88
N GLN A 190 7.79 -27.71 19.49
CA GLN A 190 7.06 -28.96 19.59
C GLN A 190 7.75 -30.08 18.82
N LYS A 191 8.16 -29.83 17.56
CA LYS A 191 8.88 -30.79 16.74
C LYS A 191 10.24 -31.15 17.34
N GLN A 192 10.96 -30.17 17.87
CA GLN A 192 12.22 -30.43 18.58
C GLN A 192 12.02 -31.29 19.83
N MET A 193 10.97 -31.04 20.62
CA MET A 193 10.64 -31.90 21.78
C MET A 193 10.24 -33.30 21.36
N GLU A 194 9.45 -33.47 20.29
CA GLU A 194 9.05 -34.77 19.74
C GLU A 194 10.29 -35.56 19.29
N LEU A 195 11.21 -34.93 18.54
CA LEU A 195 12.49 -35.54 18.12
C LEU A 195 13.35 -35.92 19.35
N SER A 196 13.46 -35.03 20.35
CA SER A 196 14.20 -35.31 21.57
C SER A 196 13.61 -36.47 22.36
N MET A 197 12.26 -36.54 22.43
CA MET A 197 11.55 -37.65 23.08
C MET A 197 11.83 -38.98 22.34
N LEU A 198 11.76 -39.00 21.01
CA LEU A 198 12.08 -40.19 20.20
C LEU A 198 13.54 -40.61 20.40
N GLN A 199 14.48 -39.68 20.43
CA GLN A 199 15.89 -39.95 20.71
C GLN A 199 16.12 -40.48 22.13
N SER A 200 15.35 -40.01 23.12
CA SER A 200 15.44 -40.44 24.50
C SER A 200 14.90 -41.87 24.75
N GLN A 201 14.02 -42.38 23.85
CA GLN A 201 13.54 -43.77 23.94
C GLN A 201 14.67 -44.81 23.82
N ILE A 202 15.77 -44.46 23.18
CA ILE A 202 16.99 -45.24 23.23
C ILE A 202 17.70 -44.85 24.53
N ASN A 203 17.62 -45.69 25.56
CA ASN A 203 18.34 -45.42 26.80
C ASN A 203 19.86 -45.60 26.58
N PRO A 204 20.65 -44.53 26.46
CA PRO A 204 22.08 -44.65 26.17
C PRO A 204 22.85 -45.36 27.29
N HIS A 205 22.41 -45.12 28.52
CA HIS A 205 23.05 -45.70 29.69
C HIS A 205 22.89 -47.22 29.73
N PHE A 206 21.71 -47.72 29.37
CA PHE A 206 21.47 -49.17 29.26
C PHE A 206 22.37 -49.81 28.20
N LEU A 207 22.51 -49.18 27.04
CA LEU A 207 23.36 -49.67 25.95
C LEU A 207 24.85 -49.73 26.39
N TYR A 208 25.37 -48.68 27.02
CA TYR A 208 26.76 -48.66 27.49
C TYR A 208 27.01 -49.73 28.55
N ASN A 209 26.10 -49.88 29.50
CA ASN A 209 26.23 -50.86 30.55
C ASN A 209 26.22 -52.29 30.00
N THR A 210 25.34 -52.55 29.02
CA THR A 210 25.27 -53.86 28.36
C THR A 210 26.55 -54.17 27.59
N LEU A 211 27.07 -53.22 26.82
CA LEU A 211 28.32 -53.37 26.10
C LEU A 211 29.53 -53.55 27.02
N ASN A 212 29.59 -52.79 28.10
CA ASN A 212 30.64 -52.96 29.10
C ASN A 212 30.55 -54.33 29.81
N CYS A 213 29.34 -54.84 30.06
CA CYS A 213 29.15 -56.18 30.60
C CYS A 213 29.65 -57.26 29.61
N MET A 214 29.31 -57.08 28.30
CA MET A 214 29.81 -57.97 27.26
C MET A 214 31.36 -57.98 27.16
N ALA A 215 31.98 -56.80 27.24
CA ALA A 215 33.44 -56.67 27.30
C ALA A 215 34.05 -57.38 28.54
N GLY A 216 33.40 -57.23 29.70
CA GLY A 216 33.79 -57.91 30.94
C GLY A 216 33.71 -59.46 30.81
N ILE A 217 32.66 -59.99 30.22
CA ILE A 217 32.50 -61.42 29.95
C ILE A 217 33.56 -61.86 28.96
N GLY A 218 33.80 -61.14 27.86
CA GLY A 218 34.84 -61.45 26.90
C GLY A 218 36.22 -61.54 27.55
N LEU A 219 36.54 -60.62 28.48
CA LEU A 219 37.76 -60.64 29.25
C LEU A 219 37.86 -61.84 30.19
N ALA A 220 36.78 -62.20 30.88
CA ALA A 220 36.71 -63.33 31.80
C ALA A 220 36.90 -64.70 31.13
N TYR A 221 36.45 -64.81 29.87
CA TYR A 221 36.53 -66.04 29.06
C TYR A 221 37.66 -66.03 28.04
N ASP A 222 38.55 -65.01 28.09
CA ASP A 222 39.70 -64.85 27.17
C ASP A 222 39.30 -64.85 25.67
N VAL A 223 38.27 -64.07 25.37
CA VAL A 223 37.74 -63.86 23.99
C VAL A 223 38.02 -62.42 23.55
N PRO A 224 39.21 -62.10 23.06
CA PRO A 224 39.65 -60.73 22.75
C PRO A 224 38.80 -60.05 21.68
N GLU A 225 38.24 -60.83 20.73
CA GLU A 225 37.33 -60.31 19.68
C GLU A 225 36.07 -59.71 20.30
N VAL A 226 35.47 -60.36 21.30
CA VAL A 226 34.25 -59.84 22.00
C VAL A 226 34.58 -58.56 22.75
N VAL A 227 35.73 -58.49 23.42
CA VAL A 227 36.20 -57.31 24.14
C VAL A 227 36.38 -56.14 23.16
N THR A 228 37.03 -56.39 22.00
CA THR A 228 37.30 -55.38 20.99
C THR A 228 35.98 -54.88 20.36
N ILE A 229 35.05 -55.77 19.98
CA ILE A 229 33.77 -55.39 19.41
C ILE A 229 32.95 -54.58 20.40
N ALA A 230 32.79 -55.07 21.63
CA ALA A 230 31.97 -54.38 22.66
C ALA A 230 32.54 -53.00 23.03
N SER A 231 33.84 -52.89 23.15
CA SER A 231 34.52 -51.61 23.46
C SER A 231 34.41 -50.64 22.30
N ALA A 232 34.63 -51.06 21.08
CA ALA A 232 34.49 -50.23 19.90
C ALA A 232 33.05 -49.77 19.68
N MET A 233 32.06 -50.65 19.83
CA MET A 233 30.65 -50.28 19.79
C MET A 233 30.27 -49.25 20.86
N SER A 234 30.77 -49.42 22.09
CA SER A 234 30.54 -48.46 23.19
C SER A 234 31.06 -47.06 22.84
N LYS A 235 32.22 -46.97 22.20
CA LYS A 235 32.82 -45.69 21.77
C LYS A 235 32.00 -45.06 20.62
N ILE A 236 31.62 -45.85 19.59
CA ILE A 236 30.80 -45.40 18.47
C ILE A 236 29.46 -44.88 18.99
N PHE A 237 28.75 -45.65 19.81
CA PHE A 237 27.44 -45.19 20.37
C PHE A 237 27.59 -43.91 21.18
N ARG A 238 28.64 -43.79 22.00
CA ARG A 238 28.91 -42.56 22.78
C ARG A 238 29.14 -41.36 21.84
N TYR A 239 29.87 -41.56 20.78
CA TYR A 239 30.07 -40.55 19.74
C TYR A 239 28.76 -40.19 19.05
N CYS A 240 27.94 -41.15 18.62
CA CYS A 240 26.67 -40.89 17.92
C CYS A 240 25.66 -40.12 18.76
N ILE A 241 25.53 -40.45 20.07
CA ILE A 241 24.44 -39.91 20.92
C ILE A 241 24.83 -38.59 21.60
N LYS A 242 26.09 -38.38 21.92
CA LYS A 242 26.56 -37.20 22.70
C LYS A 242 27.37 -36.24 21.80
N GLY A 243 27.27 -34.96 22.14
CA GLY A 243 28.08 -33.90 21.53
C GLY A 243 27.33 -33.05 20.49
N PRO A 244 28.02 -32.02 19.99
CA PRO A 244 27.44 -31.10 19.00
C PRO A 244 27.30 -31.73 17.61
N ASP A 245 26.55 -31.05 16.74
CA ASP A 245 26.34 -31.50 15.35
C ASP A 245 27.57 -31.30 14.45
N GLN A 246 28.53 -30.49 14.90
CA GLN A 246 29.83 -30.32 14.24
C GLN A 246 30.91 -30.76 15.19
N VAL A 247 31.88 -31.49 14.66
CA VAL A 247 32.98 -32.10 15.42
C VAL A 247 34.31 -31.88 14.69
N GLU A 248 35.43 -32.03 15.38
CA GLU A 248 36.75 -32.04 14.73
C GLU A 248 36.91 -33.28 13.84
N LEU A 249 37.56 -33.13 12.70
CA LEU A 249 37.86 -34.25 11.78
C LEU A 249 38.57 -35.42 12.53
N ARG A 250 39.40 -35.11 13.54
CA ARG A 250 40.01 -36.10 14.41
C ARG A 250 38.99 -37.06 15.05
N GLN A 251 37.88 -36.53 15.56
CA GLN A 251 36.84 -37.32 16.22
C GLN A 251 36.07 -38.22 15.25
N GLU A 252 35.83 -37.74 14.03
CA GLU A 252 35.24 -38.57 12.96
C GLU A 252 36.19 -39.73 12.58
N LEU A 253 37.49 -39.44 12.41
CA LEU A 253 38.49 -40.48 12.09
C LEU A 253 38.63 -41.49 13.21
N GLU A 254 38.58 -41.07 14.46
CA GLU A 254 38.59 -42.00 15.62
C GLU A 254 37.36 -42.92 15.60
N CYS A 255 36.16 -42.35 15.30
CA CYS A 255 34.95 -43.13 15.17
C CYS A 255 35.05 -44.15 14.01
N VAL A 256 35.53 -43.73 12.84
CA VAL A 256 35.80 -44.61 11.69
C VAL A 256 36.83 -45.70 12.05
N GLN A 257 37.87 -45.38 12.76
CA GLN A 257 38.85 -46.41 13.20
C GLN A 257 38.23 -47.45 14.13
N GLU A 258 37.38 -47.05 15.08
CA GLU A 258 36.68 -48.03 15.93
C GLU A 258 35.70 -48.88 15.09
N TYR A 259 35.04 -48.29 14.12
CA TYR A 259 34.21 -49.06 13.19
C TYR A 259 35.02 -50.06 12.35
N LEU A 260 36.16 -49.67 11.81
CA LEU A 260 37.07 -50.54 11.05
C LEU A 260 37.60 -51.74 11.87
N LYS A 261 37.88 -51.56 13.20
CA LYS A 261 38.23 -52.67 14.09
C LYS A 261 37.16 -53.72 14.18
N ILE A 262 35.87 -53.32 14.27
CA ILE A 262 34.75 -54.26 14.27
C ILE A 262 34.67 -55.00 12.96
N MET A 263 34.81 -54.29 11.83
CA MET A 263 34.73 -54.84 10.50
C MET A 263 35.90 -55.79 10.16
N ASP A 264 37.11 -55.53 10.68
CA ASP A 264 38.25 -56.42 10.48
C ASP A 264 38.01 -57.77 11.16
N ILE A 265 37.43 -57.79 12.37
CA ILE A 265 37.04 -59.04 13.03
C ILE A 265 35.93 -59.73 12.27
N ARG A 266 34.91 -59.00 11.78
CA ARG A 266 33.76 -59.55 11.03
C ARG A 266 34.19 -60.19 9.71
N TYR A 267 35.05 -59.50 8.98
CA TYR A 267 35.48 -59.92 7.65
C TYR A 267 36.77 -60.77 7.67
N ARG A 268 37.35 -61.04 8.83
CA ARG A 268 38.53 -61.93 9.03
C ARG A 268 39.70 -61.59 8.11
N GLY A 269 40.09 -60.30 8.09
CA GLY A 269 41.25 -59.85 7.31
C GLY A 269 41.02 -59.77 5.79
N LYS A 270 39.75 -59.74 5.32
CA LYS A 270 39.41 -59.52 3.89
C LYS A 270 39.87 -58.18 3.33
N PHE A 271 40.20 -57.23 4.21
CA PHE A 271 40.66 -55.90 3.80
C PHE A 271 41.86 -55.45 4.62
N THR A 272 42.54 -54.48 4.08
CA THR A 272 43.53 -53.69 4.79
C THR A 272 43.09 -52.23 4.72
N TYR A 273 43.36 -51.47 5.73
CA TYR A 273 43.06 -50.06 5.68
C TYR A 273 44.26 -49.19 6.02
N GLU A 274 44.32 -48.02 5.40
CA GLU A 274 45.31 -47.01 5.60
C GLU A 274 44.64 -45.65 5.75
N ILE A 275 45.03 -44.87 6.74
CA ILE A 275 44.52 -43.54 7.00
C ILE A 275 45.68 -42.55 6.94
N GLN A 276 45.66 -41.69 5.91
CA GLN A 276 46.67 -40.65 5.67
C GLN A 276 46.03 -39.30 5.56
N VAL A 277 45.92 -38.59 6.67
CA VAL A 277 45.28 -37.25 6.73
C VAL A 277 46.32 -36.26 7.24
N ASP A 278 46.40 -35.12 6.55
CA ASP A 278 47.30 -34.03 6.97
C ASP A 278 46.96 -33.61 8.42
N PRO A 279 47.97 -33.60 9.32
CA PRO A 279 47.78 -33.19 10.71
C PRO A 279 47.10 -31.81 10.85
N GLN A 280 47.27 -30.91 9.89
CA GLN A 280 46.66 -29.58 9.92
C GLN A 280 45.12 -29.63 9.73
N LEU A 281 44.59 -30.69 9.18
CA LEU A 281 43.14 -30.89 8.98
C LEU A 281 42.46 -31.47 10.20
N LEU A 282 43.15 -32.11 11.11
CA LEU A 282 42.57 -32.82 12.25
C LEU A 282 41.72 -31.95 13.17
N GLY A 283 42.01 -30.65 13.26
CA GLY A 283 41.26 -29.67 14.05
C GLY A 283 40.12 -28.97 13.26
N LYS A 284 39.92 -29.29 11.99
CA LYS A 284 38.83 -28.69 11.19
C LYS A 284 37.48 -29.23 11.61
N MET A 285 36.50 -28.32 11.77
CA MET A 285 35.14 -28.66 12.13
C MET A 285 34.37 -29.19 10.90
N ILE A 286 33.82 -30.37 11.04
CA ILE A 286 33.01 -31.03 10.00
C ILE A 286 31.68 -31.52 10.60
N PRO A 287 30.64 -31.76 9.78
CA PRO A 287 29.42 -32.35 10.28
C PRO A 287 29.67 -33.74 10.83
N LYS A 288 29.13 -34.00 12.00
CA LYS A 288 29.19 -35.29 12.67
C LYS A 288 28.56 -36.40 11.81
N MET A 289 29.11 -37.61 11.84
CA MET A 289 28.65 -38.75 11.06
C MET A 289 28.75 -38.53 9.55
N LEU A 290 29.80 -37.84 9.07
CA LEU A 290 30.02 -37.57 7.65
C LEU A 290 30.80 -38.70 6.98
N LEU A 291 31.88 -39.16 7.60
CA LEU A 291 32.79 -40.13 7.01
C LEU A 291 32.32 -41.57 7.18
N GLN A 292 31.70 -41.91 8.30
CA GLN A 292 31.28 -43.29 8.62
C GLN A 292 30.39 -43.90 7.54
N PRO A 293 29.30 -43.23 7.04
CA PRO A 293 28.49 -43.86 6.01
C PRO A 293 29.20 -44.05 4.66
N ILE A 294 30.19 -43.20 4.36
CA ILE A 294 31.03 -43.38 3.13
C ILE A 294 31.91 -44.61 3.28
N VAL A 295 32.51 -44.79 4.43
CA VAL A 295 33.35 -45.97 4.73
C VAL A 295 32.48 -47.25 4.79
N GLU A 296 31.27 -47.15 5.34
CA GLU A 296 30.29 -48.26 5.34
C GLU A 296 29.94 -48.69 3.90
N ASN A 297 29.68 -47.73 3.00
CA ASN A 297 29.42 -48.02 1.59
C ASN A 297 30.61 -48.67 0.92
N ALA A 298 31.83 -48.18 1.16
CA ALA A 298 33.05 -48.76 0.61
C ALA A 298 33.24 -50.22 1.05
N LEU A 299 33.00 -50.50 2.32
CA LEU A 299 33.12 -51.88 2.85
C LEU A 299 32.00 -52.81 2.33
N TYR A 300 30.71 -52.37 2.42
CA TYR A 300 29.56 -53.22 2.11
C TYR A 300 29.37 -53.42 0.62
N HIS A 301 29.44 -52.37 -0.17
CA HIS A 301 29.22 -52.46 -1.63
C HIS A 301 30.49 -52.72 -2.43
N GLY A 302 31.66 -52.26 -1.95
CA GLY A 302 32.94 -52.48 -2.62
C GLY A 302 33.58 -53.80 -2.20
N ILE A 303 33.98 -53.90 -0.97
CA ILE A 303 34.91 -54.95 -0.50
C ILE A 303 34.20 -56.29 -0.21
N GLU A 304 33.04 -56.27 0.46
CA GLU A 304 32.31 -57.51 0.82
C GLU A 304 32.00 -58.39 -0.38
N GLN A 305 31.66 -57.77 -1.51
CA GLN A 305 31.27 -58.46 -2.74
C GLN A 305 32.44 -58.96 -3.60
N LYS A 306 33.68 -58.62 -3.25
CA LYS A 306 34.89 -59.07 -3.95
C LYS A 306 35.50 -60.28 -3.29
N LYS A 307 36.02 -61.23 -4.12
CA LYS A 307 36.83 -62.34 -3.60
C LYS A 307 38.27 -61.89 -3.40
N GLY A 308 38.82 -62.18 -2.22
CA GLY A 308 40.19 -61.84 -1.89
C GLY A 308 40.32 -60.56 -1.03
N ARG A 309 41.58 -60.23 -0.70
CA ARG A 309 41.89 -59.08 0.14
C ARG A 309 41.89 -57.80 -0.67
N SER A 310 41.26 -56.75 -0.14
CA SER A 310 41.10 -55.45 -0.82
C SER A 310 41.61 -54.31 0.07
N PRO A 311 42.31 -53.30 -0.48
CA PRO A 311 42.72 -52.13 0.29
C PRO A 311 41.55 -51.14 0.42
N LEU A 312 41.48 -50.47 1.57
CA LEU A 312 40.66 -49.28 1.84
C LEU A 312 41.63 -48.16 2.20
N TYR A 313 41.55 -47.05 1.49
CA TYR A 313 42.37 -45.87 1.74
C TYR A 313 41.47 -44.70 2.14
N ILE A 314 41.84 -43.99 3.22
CA ILE A 314 41.23 -42.77 3.68
C ILE A 314 42.32 -41.71 3.72
N GLY A 315 42.18 -40.72 2.83
CA GLY A 315 43.11 -39.59 2.74
C GLY A 315 42.45 -38.27 3.03
N GLY A 316 43.24 -37.26 3.41
CA GLY A 316 42.77 -35.90 3.53
C GLY A 316 43.88 -34.92 3.22
N CYS A 317 43.58 -33.96 2.32
CA CYS A 317 44.52 -32.90 1.98
C CYS A 317 43.81 -31.54 1.92
N MET A 318 44.61 -30.49 2.02
CA MET A 318 44.11 -29.12 1.80
C MET A 318 44.17 -28.88 0.30
N GLY A 319 43.00 -28.62 -0.30
CA GLY A 319 42.89 -28.05 -1.65
C GLY A 319 43.02 -26.53 -1.64
N ASP A 320 42.86 -25.88 -2.80
CA ASP A 320 43.06 -24.43 -2.94
C ASP A 320 42.07 -23.64 -2.06
N ASP A 321 40.81 -24.03 -2.00
CA ASP A 321 39.74 -23.34 -1.23
C ASP A 321 38.93 -24.28 -0.31
N ALA A 322 39.25 -25.57 -0.26
CA ALA A 322 38.47 -26.56 0.47
C ALA A 322 39.32 -27.68 1.06
N VAL A 323 38.81 -28.33 2.11
CA VAL A 323 39.33 -29.59 2.61
C VAL A 323 38.81 -30.73 1.75
N GLU A 324 39.70 -31.50 1.19
CA GLU A 324 39.38 -32.69 0.40
C GLU A 324 39.62 -33.96 1.24
N ILE A 325 38.58 -34.78 1.41
CA ILE A 325 38.66 -36.06 2.08
C ILE A 325 38.34 -37.15 1.06
N ILE A 326 39.26 -38.09 0.87
CA ILE A 326 39.19 -39.14 -0.12
C ILE A 326 38.98 -40.47 0.56
N VAL A 327 37.96 -41.21 0.21
CA VAL A 327 37.76 -42.61 0.58
C VAL A 327 37.82 -43.44 -0.67
N ARG A 328 38.81 -44.32 -0.78
CA ARG A 328 39.03 -45.19 -1.95
C ARG A 328 39.02 -46.65 -1.50
N ASP A 329 38.20 -47.45 -2.12
CA ASP A 329 38.16 -48.89 -1.93
C ASP A 329 38.73 -49.62 -3.14
N GLY A 330 39.34 -50.77 -2.88
CA GLY A 330 39.81 -51.72 -3.93
C GLY A 330 38.77 -52.81 -4.22
N GLY A 331 37.49 -52.49 -4.05
CA GLY A 331 36.36 -53.41 -4.22
C GLY A 331 36.05 -53.83 -5.67
N LYS A 332 34.78 -54.17 -5.92
CA LYS A 332 34.33 -54.59 -7.25
C LYS A 332 34.18 -53.40 -8.23
N GLY A 333 34.15 -52.18 -7.72
CA GLY A 333 33.85 -50.98 -8.48
C GLY A 333 32.36 -50.87 -8.91
N MET A 334 32.07 -49.81 -9.67
CA MET A 334 30.77 -49.57 -10.26
C MET A 334 30.85 -49.61 -11.78
N ASP A 335 29.81 -50.14 -12.43
CA ASP A 335 29.67 -50.02 -13.88
C ASP A 335 29.24 -48.61 -14.27
N ALA A 336 29.41 -48.24 -15.54
CA ALA A 336 29.14 -46.88 -16.00
C ALA A 336 27.70 -46.44 -15.74
N GLU A 337 26.73 -47.36 -15.90
CA GLU A 337 25.30 -47.04 -15.67
C GLU A 337 25.00 -46.78 -14.19
N THR A 338 25.59 -47.54 -13.28
CA THR A 338 25.43 -47.33 -11.83
C THR A 338 26.11 -46.04 -11.39
N LEU A 339 27.29 -45.72 -11.94
CA LEU A 339 28.01 -44.48 -11.66
C LEU A 339 27.22 -43.25 -12.14
N ASP A 340 26.68 -43.30 -13.36
CA ASP A 340 25.88 -42.19 -13.92
C ASP A 340 24.57 -41.98 -13.13
N ARG A 341 23.89 -43.08 -12.74
CA ARG A 341 22.70 -42.97 -11.85
C ARG A 341 23.05 -42.36 -10.50
N LEU A 342 24.18 -42.72 -9.91
CA LEU A 342 24.64 -42.14 -8.66
C LEU A 342 24.94 -40.66 -8.80
N ARG A 343 25.66 -40.23 -9.83
CA ARG A 343 25.95 -38.83 -10.13
C ARG A 343 24.66 -38.02 -10.32
N GLN A 344 23.72 -38.51 -11.11
CA GLN A 344 22.42 -37.89 -11.29
C GLN A 344 21.63 -37.76 -9.97
N SER A 345 21.70 -38.78 -9.11
CA SER A 345 21.04 -38.73 -7.78
C SER A 345 21.67 -37.73 -6.83
N LEU A 346 22.95 -37.42 -6.96
CA LEU A 346 23.62 -36.35 -6.20
C LEU A 346 23.23 -35.00 -6.75
N ASP A 347 23.13 -34.80 -8.07
CA ASP A 347 22.74 -33.53 -8.69
C ASP A 347 21.25 -33.16 -8.48
N HIS A 348 20.37 -34.17 -8.37
CA HIS A 348 18.91 -34.02 -8.29
C HIS A 348 18.34 -34.18 -6.87
N SER A 349 19.13 -33.99 -5.83
CA SER A 349 18.78 -34.26 -4.43
C SER A 349 17.56 -33.48 -3.86
N GLN A 350 16.80 -32.74 -4.69
CA GLN A 350 15.60 -31.99 -4.31
C GLN A 350 14.26 -32.64 -4.67
N GLN A 351 14.21 -33.83 -5.31
CA GLN A 351 12.96 -34.52 -5.62
C GLN A 351 12.78 -35.77 -4.75
N GLU A 352 11.69 -35.78 -3.98
CA GLU A 352 11.32 -36.79 -2.97
C GLU A 352 11.08 -38.21 -3.47
N ASP A 353 11.24 -38.49 -4.75
CA ASP A 353 10.89 -39.79 -5.34
C ASP A 353 12.04 -40.47 -6.08
N SER A 354 12.93 -41.14 -5.34
CA SER A 354 13.64 -42.25 -5.99
C SER A 354 14.36 -43.17 -5.01
N HIS A 355 13.90 -44.41 -5.00
CA HIS A 355 14.56 -45.66 -4.65
C HIS A 355 15.52 -45.72 -3.44
N ARG A 356 15.07 -46.37 -2.38
CA ARG A 356 15.69 -46.69 -1.06
C ARG A 356 17.15 -47.12 -1.02
N LYS A 357 17.89 -47.21 -2.14
CA LYS A 357 19.26 -47.75 -2.18
C LYS A 357 20.40 -46.70 -2.12
N SER A 358 20.14 -45.43 -2.41
CA SER A 358 21.17 -44.37 -2.39
C SER A 358 21.00 -43.28 -1.33
N ILE A 359 20.12 -43.50 -0.35
CA ILE A 359 19.71 -42.50 0.65
C ILE A 359 20.89 -41.99 1.48
N GLY A 360 21.90 -42.83 1.77
CA GLY A 360 23.04 -42.46 2.60
C GLY A 360 23.95 -41.39 1.98
N LEU A 361 24.38 -41.60 0.72
CA LEU A 361 25.31 -40.69 0.05
C LEU A 361 24.63 -39.39 -0.40
N SER A 362 23.39 -39.46 -0.88
CA SER A 362 22.60 -38.26 -1.22
C SER A 362 22.35 -37.37 -0.01
N ASN A 363 22.05 -37.96 1.15
CA ASN A 363 21.88 -37.21 2.38
C ASN A 363 23.17 -36.51 2.81
N ILE A 364 24.32 -37.19 2.68
CA ILE A 364 25.64 -36.58 2.99
C ILE A 364 25.90 -35.43 2.03
N HIS A 365 25.69 -35.64 0.71
CA HIS A 365 25.87 -34.61 -0.31
C HIS A 365 25.03 -33.36 0.00
N SER A 366 23.71 -33.55 0.21
CA SER A 366 22.77 -32.46 0.55
C SER A 366 23.18 -31.75 1.85
N ARG A 367 23.65 -32.49 2.86
CA ARG A 367 24.09 -31.92 4.14
C ARG A 367 25.34 -31.05 3.99
N ILE A 368 26.29 -31.48 3.15
CA ILE A 368 27.48 -30.67 2.83
C ILE A 368 27.06 -29.40 2.10
N GLN A 369 26.19 -29.50 1.09
CA GLN A 369 25.70 -28.34 0.33
C GLN A 369 24.92 -27.34 1.20
N LEU A 370 24.12 -27.81 2.14
CA LEU A 370 23.39 -26.96 3.07
C LEU A 370 24.31 -26.17 4.00
N LEU A 371 25.44 -26.75 4.42
CA LEU A 371 26.34 -26.13 5.39
C LEU A 371 27.43 -25.26 4.75
N TYR A 372 27.93 -25.67 3.56
CA TYR A 372 29.10 -25.04 2.96
C TYR A 372 28.80 -24.38 1.60
N GLY A 373 27.60 -24.57 1.04
CA GLY A 373 27.23 -24.04 -0.27
C GLY A 373 27.20 -25.08 -1.37
N ARG A 374 26.47 -24.78 -2.45
CA ARG A 374 26.21 -25.72 -3.57
C ARG A 374 27.44 -26.17 -4.35
N GLN A 375 28.54 -25.45 -4.25
CA GLN A 375 29.80 -25.77 -4.91
C GLN A 375 30.55 -26.92 -4.22
N TYR A 376 30.17 -27.30 -3.00
CA TYR A 376 30.75 -28.40 -2.24
C TYR A 376 29.80 -29.60 -2.21
N GLY A 377 30.35 -30.79 -1.98
CA GLY A 377 29.54 -32.01 -1.93
C GLY A 377 30.39 -33.26 -2.11
N LEU A 378 29.75 -34.39 -2.40
CA LEU A 378 30.42 -35.64 -2.78
C LEU A 378 30.72 -35.65 -4.27
N ALA A 379 31.94 -36.01 -4.63
CA ALA A 379 32.35 -36.38 -5.98
C ALA A 379 32.63 -37.89 -6.03
N VAL A 380 32.12 -38.59 -7.04
CA VAL A 380 32.23 -40.03 -7.21
C VAL A 380 32.72 -40.35 -8.60
#